data_59338590d0fedc5cfceb36107bfe4795
#
_entry.id   59338590d0fedc5cfceb36107bfe4795
#
_cell.length_a   1.000
_cell.length_b   1.000
_cell.length_c   1.000
_cell.angle_alpha   90.00
_cell.angle_beta   90.00
_cell.angle_gamma   90.00
#
_symmetry.space_group_name_H-M   'P 1'
#
loop_
_entity.id
_entity.type
_entity.pdbx_description
1 polymer ?
#
loop_
_entity_poly.entity_id
_entity_poly.type
_entity_poly.pdbx_seq_one_letter_code
_entity_poly.pdbx_strand_id
1 'polypeptide(L)'
;MTVLAHRTDTVTRDALAVLQPGFEGTTAPAWLLRRVGEGLTAVGLFGRNIASPEQLAALTAQLRTERDDVLVAIDEEGGDVTRLEVRGGSSFPGNLALGAVDDTALTREVARELGRRLAECGVNLNWAPSADVNSNPDNPVIGVRSFGADTHLAARHTAAYVEGLQAAGVA
;
A
#
# COMPACT_ATOMS: atom_id res chain seq x y z
N MET A 1 11.22 6.13 39.77
CA MET A 1 10.52 4.89 39.38
C MET A 1 11.11 4.42 38.08
N THR A 2 11.93 3.38 38.11
CA THR A 2 12.58 2.81 36.92
C THR A 2 11.53 2.01 36.16
N VAL A 3 11.13 2.48 35.01
CA VAL A 3 10.28 1.71 34.08
C VAL A 3 11.13 0.54 33.62
N LEU A 4 10.81 -0.67 34.10
CA LEU A 4 11.35 -1.92 33.57
C LEU A 4 10.89 -2.01 32.13
N ALA A 5 11.77 -1.66 31.18
CA ALA A 5 11.57 -1.95 29.79
C ALA A 5 11.41 -3.48 29.68
N HIS A 6 10.21 -3.95 29.36
CA HIS A 6 9.96 -5.34 29.03
C HIS A 6 10.77 -5.64 27.77
N ARG A 7 11.91 -6.30 27.94
CA ARG A 7 12.68 -6.81 26.79
C ARG A 7 11.84 -7.94 26.18
N THR A 8 11.22 -7.65 25.06
CA THR A 8 10.56 -8.66 24.23
C THR A 8 11.58 -9.76 23.93
N ASP A 9 11.25 -11.03 24.21
CA ASP A 9 12.11 -12.14 23.86
C ASP A 9 12.25 -12.27 22.33
N THR A 10 13.30 -12.98 21.87
CA THR A 10 13.64 -13.10 20.45
C THR A 10 12.51 -13.73 19.65
N VAL A 11 11.86 -14.76 20.19
CA VAL A 11 10.76 -15.46 19.49
C VAL A 11 9.56 -14.54 19.28
N THR A 12 9.18 -13.79 20.31
CA THR A 12 8.09 -12.81 20.21
C THR A 12 8.43 -11.71 19.20
N ARG A 13 9.66 -11.22 19.19
CA ARG A 13 10.11 -10.23 18.20
C ARG A 13 10.06 -10.78 16.78
N ASP A 14 10.57 -11.99 16.55
CA ASP A 14 10.56 -12.62 15.23
C ASP A 14 9.13 -12.89 14.76
N ALA A 15 8.23 -13.30 15.65
CA ALA A 15 6.82 -13.46 15.35
C ALA A 15 6.15 -12.13 14.98
N LEU A 16 6.44 -11.04 15.70
CA LEU A 16 5.93 -9.71 15.37
C LEU A 16 6.47 -9.21 14.03
N ALA A 17 7.72 -9.53 13.70
CA ALA A 17 8.37 -9.06 12.47
C ALA A 17 7.75 -9.61 11.18
N VAL A 18 7.01 -10.72 11.25
CA VAL A 18 6.33 -11.31 10.08
C VAL A 18 4.84 -10.97 10.01
N LEU A 19 4.33 -10.16 10.93
CA LEU A 19 2.93 -9.75 10.97
C LEU A 19 2.74 -8.37 10.33
N GLN A 20 1.59 -8.19 9.68
CA GLN A 20 1.13 -6.93 9.13
C GLN A 20 -0.35 -6.70 9.47
N PRO A 21 -0.67 -6.36 10.72
CA PRO A 21 -2.06 -6.16 11.13
C PRO A 21 -2.65 -4.86 10.59
N GLY A 22 -3.97 -4.88 10.38
CA GLY A 22 -4.78 -3.67 10.29
C GLY A 22 -5.36 -3.28 11.67
N PHE A 23 -6.02 -2.12 11.72
CA PHE A 23 -6.70 -1.64 12.93
C PHE A 23 -7.92 -0.78 12.56
N GLU A 24 -8.70 -0.38 13.55
CA GLU A 24 -9.84 0.52 13.38
C GLU A 24 -9.49 1.96 13.81
N GLY A 25 -10.01 2.93 13.06
CA GLY A 25 -9.87 4.36 13.36
C GLY A 25 -8.78 5.07 12.56
N THR A 26 -8.76 6.39 12.68
CA THR A 26 -7.90 7.31 11.92
C THR A 26 -6.65 7.78 12.68
N THR A 27 -6.43 7.22 13.88
CA THR A 27 -5.25 7.45 14.73
C THR A 27 -4.72 6.11 15.20
N ALA A 28 -3.41 6.00 15.38
CA ALA A 28 -2.79 4.77 15.83
C ALA A 28 -3.20 4.45 17.29
N PRO A 29 -3.87 3.31 17.56
CA PRO A 29 -4.25 2.96 18.92
C PRO A 29 -3.02 2.57 19.75
N ALA A 30 -3.09 2.82 21.04
CA ALA A 30 -1.96 2.59 21.97
C ALA A 30 -1.39 1.16 21.94
N TRP A 31 -2.24 0.15 21.69
CA TRP A 31 -1.78 -1.24 21.56
C TRP A 31 -0.89 -1.43 20.33
N LEU A 32 -1.22 -0.75 19.20
CA LEU A 32 -0.46 -0.85 17.95
C LEU A 32 0.90 -0.17 18.10
N LEU A 33 0.94 1.07 18.64
CA LEU A 33 2.18 1.78 18.91
C LEU A 33 3.12 0.93 19.78
N ARG A 34 2.59 0.36 20.87
CA ARG A 34 3.38 -0.54 21.71
C ARG A 34 3.93 -1.74 20.93
N ARG A 35 3.13 -2.39 20.05
CA ARG A 35 3.61 -3.53 19.26
C ARG A 35 4.65 -3.14 18.23
N VAL A 36 4.54 -1.96 17.61
CA VAL A 36 5.59 -1.40 16.73
C VAL A 36 6.90 -1.22 17.51
N GLY A 37 6.86 -0.62 18.69
CA GLY A 37 8.04 -0.49 19.57
C GLY A 37 8.61 -1.84 20.07
N GLU A 38 7.79 -2.88 20.19
CA GLU A 38 8.20 -4.23 20.59
C GLU A 38 8.77 -5.08 19.45
N GLY A 39 8.61 -4.67 18.16
CA GLY A 39 9.20 -5.39 17.05
C GLY A 39 8.27 -5.65 15.86
N LEU A 40 7.00 -5.17 15.89
CA LEU A 40 6.12 -5.21 14.73
C LEU A 40 6.72 -4.32 13.62
N THR A 41 6.95 -4.89 12.43
CA THR A 41 7.64 -4.21 11.34
C THR A 41 6.72 -3.61 10.30
N ALA A 42 5.45 -4.01 10.26
CA ALA A 42 4.54 -3.61 9.21
C ALA A 42 3.11 -3.37 9.70
N VAL A 43 2.40 -2.44 9.08
CA VAL A 43 1.00 -2.11 9.37
C VAL A 43 0.24 -1.95 8.05
N GLY A 44 -0.97 -2.52 7.96
CA GLY A 44 -1.87 -2.35 6.80
C GLY A 44 -2.93 -1.29 7.06
N LEU A 45 -3.10 -0.36 6.13
CA LEU A 45 -4.11 0.69 6.15
C LEU A 45 -5.20 0.43 5.11
N PHE A 46 -6.43 0.78 5.46
CA PHE A 46 -7.61 0.61 4.63
C PHE A 46 -8.43 1.90 4.61
N GLY A 47 -9.45 1.98 3.77
CA GLY A 47 -10.31 3.18 3.68
C GLY A 47 -10.85 3.69 5.03
N ARG A 48 -11.11 2.80 6.00
CA ARG A 48 -11.54 3.15 7.36
C ARG A 48 -10.49 3.91 8.19
N ASN A 49 -9.23 3.89 7.76
CA ASN A 49 -8.13 4.59 8.42
C ASN A 49 -7.82 5.96 7.80
N ILE A 50 -8.54 6.35 6.73
CA ILE A 50 -8.19 7.52 5.91
C ILE A 50 -9.37 8.48 5.85
N ALA A 51 -9.15 9.70 6.31
CA ALA A 51 -10.11 10.81 6.22
C ALA A 51 -9.65 11.90 5.25
N SER A 52 -8.34 12.18 5.20
CA SER A 52 -7.68 13.08 4.25
C SER A 52 -6.19 12.74 4.13
N PRO A 53 -5.49 13.23 3.10
CA PRO A 53 -4.05 13.07 2.97
C PRO A 53 -3.26 13.59 4.18
N GLU A 54 -3.65 14.74 4.74
CA GLU A 54 -3.00 15.32 5.90
C GLU A 54 -3.20 14.48 7.17
N GLN A 55 -4.42 13.95 7.35
CA GLN A 55 -4.69 13.03 8.47
C GLN A 55 -3.89 11.73 8.32
N LEU A 56 -3.79 11.20 7.10
CA LEU A 56 -3.00 10.01 6.83
C LEU A 56 -1.51 10.25 7.11
N ALA A 57 -0.95 11.37 6.68
CA ALA A 57 0.42 11.76 6.99
C ALA A 57 0.66 11.87 8.51
N ALA A 58 -0.29 12.42 9.26
CA ALA A 58 -0.20 12.47 10.72
C ALA A 58 -0.25 11.07 11.36
N LEU A 59 -1.09 10.16 10.85
CA LEU A 59 -1.18 8.78 11.31
C LEU A 59 0.13 8.02 11.06
N THR A 60 0.70 8.12 9.86
CA THR A 60 1.97 7.45 9.53
C THR A 60 3.13 8.01 10.34
N ALA A 61 3.14 9.33 10.62
CA ALA A 61 4.10 9.95 11.52
C ALA A 61 4.01 9.38 12.95
N GLN A 62 2.79 9.14 13.47
CA GLN A 62 2.62 8.49 14.78
C GLN A 62 3.28 7.10 14.83
N LEU A 63 3.11 6.29 13.77
CA LEU A 63 3.74 4.96 13.72
C LEU A 63 5.27 5.06 13.73
N ARG A 64 5.83 6.06 13.04
CA ARG A 64 7.28 6.29 12.96
C ARG A 64 7.90 6.85 14.25
N THR A 65 7.11 7.36 15.20
CA THR A 65 7.65 7.72 16.52
C THR A 65 8.16 6.49 17.30
N GLU A 66 7.60 5.31 17.01
CA GLU A 66 8.00 4.06 17.67
C GLU A 66 9.08 3.30 16.88
N ARG A 67 9.08 3.47 15.54
CA ARG A 67 10.00 2.77 14.64
C ARG A 67 10.12 3.49 13.30
N ASP A 68 11.29 4.00 12.97
CA ASP A 68 11.54 4.79 11.74
C ASP A 68 11.35 3.97 10.45
N ASP A 69 11.69 2.68 10.46
CA ASP A 69 11.66 1.76 9.32
C ASP A 69 10.37 0.94 9.22
N VAL A 70 9.30 1.34 9.91
CA VAL A 70 8.01 0.65 9.81
C VAL A 70 7.48 0.68 8.37
N LEU A 71 7.06 -0.49 7.87
CA LEU A 71 6.36 -0.60 6.60
C LEU A 71 4.90 -0.24 6.79
N VAL A 72 4.47 0.79 6.11
CA VAL A 72 3.07 1.22 6.08
C VAL A 72 2.50 0.90 4.72
N ALA A 73 1.60 -0.07 4.67
CA ALA A 73 1.05 -0.63 3.45
C ALA A 73 -0.38 -0.17 3.19
N ILE A 74 -0.75 -0.12 1.92
CA ILE A 74 -2.09 0.27 1.44
C ILE A 74 -2.43 -0.48 0.15
N ASP A 75 -3.71 -0.59 -0.20
CA ASP A 75 -4.19 -0.96 -1.54
C ASP A 75 -4.53 0.30 -2.34
N GLU A 76 -3.61 0.84 -3.09
CA GLU A 76 -3.86 1.97 -3.97
C GLU A 76 -3.50 1.55 -5.40
N GLU A 77 -4.47 0.95 -6.11
CA GLU A 77 -4.26 0.41 -7.46
C GLU A 77 -4.53 1.46 -8.55
N GLY A 78 -5.26 2.50 -8.21
CA GLY A 78 -5.94 3.35 -9.20
C GLY A 78 -7.25 2.74 -9.68
N GLY A 79 -8.02 3.45 -10.50
CA GLY A 79 -9.31 2.96 -10.99
C GLY A 79 -10.27 2.59 -9.86
N ASP A 80 -10.76 1.34 -9.86
CA ASP A 80 -11.76 0.86 -8.92
C ASP A 80 -11.23 0.66 -7.49
N VAL A 81 -9.93 0.47 -7.33
CA VAL A 81 -9.33 0.22 -6.02
C VAL A 81 -8.48 1.40 -5.60
N THR A 82 -9.08 2.30 -4.84
CA THR A 82 -8.43 3.43 -4.20
C THR A 82 -8.81 3.50 -2.72
N ARG A 83 -7.87 3.89 -1.88
CA ARG A 83 -8.09 4.17 -0.45
C ARG A 83 -7.97 5.66 -0.16
N LEU A 84 -7.18 6.38 -0.96
CA LEU A 84 -7.01 7.83 -0.82
C LEU A 84 -8.25 8.59 -1.29
N GLU A 85 -8.93 8.10 -2.33
CA GLU A 85 -10.01 8.81 -3.02
C GLU A 85 -11.34 8.02 -3.02
N VAL A 86 -11.61 7.21 -1.98
CA VAL A 86 -12.80 6.34 -1.85
C VAL A 86 -14.12 7.06 -2.15
N ARG A 87 -14.24 8.35 -1.80
CA ARG A 87 -15.50 9.09 -1.94
C ARG A 87 -15.74 9.61 -3.35
N GLY A 88 -14.70 9.90 -4.11
CA GLY A 88 -14.76 10.53 -5.43
C GLY A 88 -14.42 9.60 -6.59
N GLY A 89 -13.89 8.44 -6.27
CA GLY A 89 -13.20 7.57 -7.24
C GLY A 89 -11.77 8.05 -7.51
N SER A 90 -10.93 7.12 -7.99
CA SER A 90 -9.52 7.41 -8.24
C SER A 90 -9.33 8.42 -9.37
N SER A 91 -8.45 9.38 -9.17
CA SER A 91 -7.97 10.28 -10.23
C SER A 91 -6.92 9.63 -11.15
N PHE A 92 -6.47 8.41 -10.80
CA PHE A 92 -5.56 7.61 -11.62
C PHE A 92 -6.32 6.56 -12.43
N PRO A 93 -5.90 6.25 -13.67
CA PRO A 93 -6.48 5.17 -14.46
C PRO A 93 -6.22 3.82 -13.78
N GLY A 94 -7.18 2.89 -13.93
CA GLY A 94 -6.98 1.49 -13.55
C GLY A 94 -6.16 0.70 -14.55
N ASN A 95 -5.75 -0.50 -14.15
CA ASN A 95 -4.85 -1.35 -14.94
C ASN A 95 -5.41 -1.71 -16.33
N LEU A 96 -6.71 -1.98 -16.45
CA LEU A 96 -7.30 -2.31 -17.75
C LEU A 96 -7.17 -1.16 -18.75
N ALA A 97 -7.34 0.07 -18.31
CA ALA A 97 -7.15 1.25 -19.16
C ALA A 97 -5.70 1.38 -19.63
N LEU A 98 -4.73 1.17 -18.71
CA LEU A 98 -3.30 1.17 -19.02
C LEU A 98 -2.94 0.04 -20.00
N GLY A 99 -3.47 -1.17 -19.78
CA GLY A 99 -3.27 -2.30 -20.68
C GLY A 99 -3.90 -2.09 -22.07
N ALA A 100 -5.04 -1.42 -22.14
CA ALA A 100 -5.70 -1.11 -23.42
C ALA A 100 -4.93 -0.08 -24.27
N VAL A 101 -4.23 0.87 -23.62
CA VAL A 101 -3.31 1.81 -24.29
C VAL A 101 -2.02 1.10 -24.72
N ASP A 102 -1.58 0.10 -23.95
CA ASP A 102 -0.39 -0.71 -24.17
C ASP A 102 0.91 0.12 -24.32
N ASP A 103 1.05 1.14 -23.46
CA ASP A 103 2.27 1.94 -23.33
C ASP A 103 2.86 1.75 -21.93
N THR A 104 3.95 0.99 -21.83
CA THR A 104 4.64 0.72 -20.55
C THR A 104 5.36 1.95 -19.99
N ALA A 105 5.75 2.92 -20.83
CA ALA A 105 6.33 4.17 -20.34
C ALA A 105 5.26 5.03 -19.65
N LEU A 106 4.05 5.09 -20.20
CA LEU A 106 2.91 5.72 -19.56
C LEU A 106 2.54 5.02 -18.26
N THR A 107 2.51 3.68 -18.24
CA THR A 107 2.22 2.91 -17.01
C THR A 107 3.22 3.22 -15.90
N ARG A 108 4.52 3.26 -16.21
CA ARG A 108 5.58 3.64 -15.26
C ARG A 108 5.37 5.06 -14.71
N GLU A 109 5.04 6.02 -15.56
CA GLU A 109 4.84 7.41 -15.16
C GLU A 109 3.60 7.57 -14.26
N VAL A 110 2.48 6.92 -14.60
CA VAL A 110 1.27 6.90 -13.77
C VAL A 110 1.57 6.30 -12.39
N ALA A 111 2.26 5.16 -12.36
CA ALA A 111 2.63 4.51 -11.10
C ALA A 111 3.62 5.35 -10.27
N ARG A 112 4.55 6.06 -10.92
CA ARG A 112 5.47 6.97 -10.24
C ARG A 112 4.73 8.13 -9.57
N GLU A 113 3.76 8.72 -10.25
CA GLU A 113 2.97 9.81 -9.70
C GLU A 113 2.06 9.35 -8.56
N LEU A 114 1.43 8.17 -8.69
CA LEU A 114 0.67 7.54 -7.62
C LEU A 114 1.58 7.25 -6.41
N GLY A 115 2.76 6.68 -6.64
CA GLY A 115 3.76 6.43 -5.60
C GLY A 115 4.21 7.71 -4.89
N ARG A 116 4.39 8.81 -5.62
CA ARG A 116 4.71 10.12 -5.05
C ARG A 116 3.63 10.60 -4.07
N ARG A 117 2.35 10.48 -4.43
CA ARG A 117 1.22 10.81 -3.54
C ARG A 117 1.19 9.91 -2.29
N LEU A 118 1.50 8.63 -2.44
CA LEU A 118 1.61 7.72 -1.30
C LEU A 118 2.76 8.11 -0.37
N ALA A 119 3.93 8.39 -0.93
CA ALA A 119 5.11 8.80 -0.16
C ALA A 119 4.87 10.11 0.60
N GLU A 120 4.16 11.09 0.03
CA GLU A 120 3.76 12.34 0.69
C GLU A 120 2.87 12.09 1.92
N CYS A 121 2.06 11.03 1.89
CA CYS A 121 1.27 10.59 3.03
C CYS A 121 2.06 9.68 4.00
N GLY A 122 3.34 9.43 3.72
CA GLY A 122 4.19 8.56 4.52
C GLY A 122 3.92 7.06 4.35
N VAL A 123 3.22 6.65 3.30
CA VAL A 123 3.07 5.25 2.89
C VAL A 123 4.30 4.83 2.09
N ASN A 124 4.87 3.65 2.39
CA ASN A 124 6.10 3.16 1.76
C ASN A 124 6.01 1.73 1.22
N LEU A 125 4.81 1.14 1.28
CA LEU A 125 4.48 -0.15 0.67
C LEU A 125 3.10 -0.05 0.01
N ASN A 126 2.98 -0.52 -1.22
CA ASN A 126 1.68 -0.61 -1.91
C ASN A 126 1.41 -2.06 -2.33
N TRP A 127 0.24 -2.60 -1.98
CA TRP A 127 -0.21 -3.92 -2.44
C TRP A 127 -0.78 -3.83 -3.87
N ALA A 128 -0.01 -3.20 -4.75
CA ALA A 128 -0.35 -2.98 -6.15
C ALA A 128 0.93 -3.08 -7.01
N PRO A 129 0.74 -3.34 -8.31
CA PRO A 129 -0.53 -3.57 -9.02
C PRO A 129 -1.08 -4.97 -8.82
N SER A 130 -2.37 -5.22 -9.17
CA SER A 130 -2.83 -6.57 -9.41
C SER A 130 -2.09 -7.12 -10.64
N ALA A 131 -1.34 -8.20 -10.43
CA ALA A 131 -0.59 -8.90 -11.48
C ALA A 131 -1.40 -10.05 -12.12
N ASP A 132 -2.68 -10.14 -11.78
CA ASP A 132 -3.58 -11.15 -12.29
C ASP A 132 -3.77 -11.03 -13.79
N VAL A 133 -3.85 -12.19 -14.47
CA VAL A 133 -4.27 -12.28 -15.86
C VAL A 133 -5.76 -12.58 -15.89
N ASN A 134 -6.57 -11.67 -16.43
CA ASN A 134 -8.03 -11.83 -16.49
C ASN A 134 -8.45 -12.83 -17.57
N SER A 135 -8.11 -14.12 -17.37
CA SER A 135 -8.40 -15.20 -18.30
C SER A 135 -9.89 -15.56 -18.38
N ASN A 136 -10.68 -15.19 -17.38
CA ASN A 136 -12.13 -15.35 -17.36
C ASN A 136 -12.80 -13.97 -17.40
N PRO A 137 -13.46 -13.57 -18.50
CA PRO A 137 -14.12 -12.28 -18.62
C PRO A 137 -15.26 -12.07 -17.62
N ASP A 138 -15.84 -13.16 -17.09
CA ASP A 138 -16.92 -13.11 -16.10
C ASP A 138 -16.38 -13.06 -14.64
N ASN A 139 -15.08 -12.88 -14.44
CA ASN A 139 -14.52 -12.78 -13.12
C ASN A 139 -15.00 -11.49 -12.40
N PRO A 140 -15.78 -11.61 -11.31
CA PRO A 140 -16.39 -10.44 -10.66
C PRO A 140 -15.42 -9.68 -9.76
N VAL A 141 -14.21 -10.21 -9.52
CA VAL A 141 -13.25 -9.63 -8.56
C VAL A 141 -12.08 -8.93 -9.27
N ILE A 142 -11.47 -9.59 -10.23
CA ILE A 142 -10.30 -9.05 -10.92
C ILE A 142 -10.75 -8.09 -12.03
N GLY A 143 -11.41 -8.56 -13.08
CA GLY A 143 -11.99 -7.71 -14.13
C GLY A 143 -11.08 -6.56 -14.55
N VAL A 144 -11.55 -5.34 -14.31
CA VAL A 144 -10.85 -4.08 -14.68
C VAL A 144 -9.57 -3.81 -13.86
N ARG A 145 -9.31 -4.59 -12.79
CA ARG A 145 -8.08 -4.50 -12.01
C ARG A 145 -6.89 -5.17 -12.69
N SER A 146 -7.13 -6.03 -13.70
CA SER A 146 -6.08 -6.64 -14.51
C SER A 146 -5.70 -5.72 -15.68
N PHE A 147 -4.44 -5.79 -16.14
CA PHE A 147 -4.01 -5.14 -17.38
C PHE A 147 -4.65 -5.77 -18.64
N GLY A 148 -5.16 -6.99 -18.55
CA GLY A 148 -5.84 -7.69 -19.62
C GLY A 148 -5.79 -9.21 -19.51
N ALA A 149 -6.18 -9.89 -20.59
CA ALA A 149 -6.27 -11.35 -20.66
C ALA A 149 -4.98 -12.02 -21.24
N ASP A 150 -4.01 -11.23 -21.69
CA ASP A 150 -2.73 -11.72 -22.21
C ASP A 150 -1.65 -11.69 -21.13
N THR A 151 -0.95 -12.81 -20.94
CA THR A 151 0.06 -12.97 -19.90
C THR A 151 1.28 -12.08 -20.11
N HIS A 152 1.69 -11.86 -21.38
CA HIS A 152 2.84 -11.02 -21.68
C HIS A 152 2.50 -9.53 -21.49
N LEU A 153 1.27 -9.13 -21.82
CA LEU A 153 0.75 -7.81 -21.52
C LEU A 153 0.78 -7.54 -20.02
N ALA A 154 0.17 -8.43 -19.22
CA ALA A 154 0.12 -8.30 -17.78
C ALA A 154 1.53 -8.24 -17.16
N ALA A 155 2.44 -9.09 -17.59
CA ALA A 155 3.80 -9.13 -17.08
C ALA A 155 4.59 -7.83 -17.33
N ARG A 156 4.59 -7.30 -18.59
CA ARG A 156 5.35 -6.08 -18.90
C ARG A 156 4.79 -4.84 -18.23
N HIS A 157 3.45 -4.74 -18.11
CA HIS A 157 2.81 -3.63 -17.41
C HIS A 157 3.00 -3.71 -15.90
N THR A 158 2.93 -4.92 -15.30
CA THR A 158 3.24 -5.12 -13.88
C THR A 158 4.67 -4.67 -13.56
N ALA A 159 5.65 -5.07 -14.39
CA ALA A 159 7.04 -4.65 -14.21
C ALA A 159 7.19 -3.12 -14.29
N ALA A 160 6.58 -2.49 -15.30
CA ALA A 160 6.62 -1.04 -15.46
C ALA A 160 5.96 -0.29 -14.29
N TYR A 161 4.86 -0.83 -13.76
CA TYR A 161 4.15 -0.25 -12.62
C TYR A 161 5.02 -0.32 -11.35
N VAL A 162 5.63 -1.49 -11.06
CA VAL A 162 6.54 -1.67 -9.93
C VAL A 162 7.73 -0.72 -10.03
N GLU A 163 8.36 -0.61 -11.22
CA GLU A 163 9.45 0.34 -11.46
C GLU A 163 9.04 1.79 -11.15
N GLY A 164 7.81 2.17 -11.52
CA GLY A 164 7.27 3.49 -11.23
C GLY A 164 7.09 3.75 -9.73
N LEU A 165 6.47 2.82 -8.99
CA LEU A 165 6.31 2.92 -7.53
C LEU A 165 7.67 3.03 -6.83
N GLN A 166 8.62 2.15 -7.18
CA GLN A 166 9.95 2.13 -6.57
C GLN A 166 10.75 3.40 -6.86
N ALA A 167 10.58 4.00 -8.05
CA ALA A 167 11.19 5.29 -8.38
C ALA A 167 10.67 6.44 -7.49
N ALA A 168 9.48 6.28 -6.88
CA ALA A 168 8.92 7.21 -5.90
C ALA A 168 9.24 6.84 -4.44
N GLY A 169 10.01 5.77 -4.20
CA GLY A 169 10.36 5.29 -2.85
C GLY A 169 9.28 4.43 -2.18
N VAL A 170 8.35 3.87 -2.96
CA VAL A 170 7.28 2.96 -2.48
C VAL A 170 7.55 1.56 -3.01
N ALA A 171 7.61 0.56 -2.12
CA ALA A 171 7.79 -0.85 -2.46
C ALA A 171 6.46 -1.50 -2.89
#